data_5be836e929d7194bb91efed113770e75
#
_entry.id   5be836e929d7194bb91efed113770e75
#
_cell.length_a   1.000
_cell.length_b   1.000
_cell.length_c   1.000
_cell.angle_alpha   90.00
_cell.angle_beta   90.00
_cell.angle_gamma   90.00
#
_symmetry.space_group_name_H-M   'P 1'
#
loop_
_entity.id
_entity.type
_entity.pdbx_description
1 polymer ?
#
loop_
_entity_poly.entity_id
_entity_poly.type
_entity_poly.pdbx_seq_one_letter_code
_entity_poly.pdbx_strand_id
1 'polypeptide(L)'
;ASFIGYLSQIIFTIIMVGFLGNGVTRGIISIRRIKEVLATEPAMTFPDSPDEELEGSLSFEHVTFSYPNDDEPMLKDISFEVEPGQMIGVVGATGAGKSTLAQLIPRLFDPQEGSVKIGGRDLRELSQGTLRKNVSIVLQRAILFSGTIADNLRQGKLNASLPEMERAARIAQASEFISRMEESFDSAVEERGSNFSGGQKQRMSIARGVVNNPNILILDDSTSALDAKSEKLVQEALNKELQGTTTIIIAQKISSVVHADKILVLDQGRLIGQGTHAELVATNDIYREIYETQKGKED
;
A
#
# COMPACT_ATOMS: atom_id res chain seq x y z
N ALA A 1 71.68 -21.87 -14.76
CA ALA A 1 70.76 -20.79 -14.30
C ALA A 1 69.59 -20.56 -15.26
N SER A 2 69.81 -20.57 -16.61
CA SER A 2 68.76 -20.27 -17.59
C SER A 2 67.61 -21.27 -17.66
N PHE A 3 67.84 -22.57 -17.48
CA PHE A 3 66.85 -23.61 -17.57
C PHE A 3 65.78 -23.50 -16.44
N ILE A 4 66.19 -23.24 -15.20
CA ILE A 4 65.29 -23.06 -14.06
C ILE A 4 64.46 -21.81 -14.27
N GLY A 5 64.99 -20.74 -14.84
CA GLY A 5 64.28 -19.52 -15.16
C GLY A 5 63.12 -19.76 -16.16
N TYR A 6 63.39 -20.50 -17.24
CA TYR A 6 62.35 -20.85 -18.21
C TYR A 6 61.26 -21.75 -17.63
N LEU A 7 61.65 -22.69 -16.78
CA LEU A 7 60.67 -23.58 -16.13
C LEU A 7 59.73 -22.78 -15.22
N SER A 8 60.25 -21.86 -14.42
CA SER A 8 59.46 -20.98 -13.56
C SER A 8 58.53 -20.10 -14.37
N GLN A 9 58.96 -19.57 -15.51
CA GLN A 9 58.15 -18.75 -16.40
C GLN A 9 57.01 -19.55 -17.03
N ILE A 10 57.25 -20.80 -17.43
CA ILE A 10 56.20 -21.67 -17.98
C ILE A 10 55.13 -21.94 -16.91
N ILE A 11 55.55 -22.30 -15.69
CA ILE A 11 54.60 -22.55 -14.57
C ILE A 11 53.76 -21.33 -14.28
N PHE A 12 54.41 -20.15 -14.17
CA PHE A 12 53.68 -18.88 -13.96
C PHE A 12 52.64 -18.59 -15.06
N THR A 13 53.02 -18.85 -16.32
CA THR A 13 52.12 -18.66 -17.46
C THR A 13 50.92 -19.59 -17.39
N ILE A 14 51.12 -20.86 -17.03
CA ILE A 14 50.02 -21.83 -16.86
C ILE A 14 49.06 -21.38 -15.75
N ILE A 15 49.57 -20.92 -14.62
CA ILE A 15 48.78 -20.41 -13.51
C ILE A 15 47.98 -19.18 -13.96
N MET A 16 48.60 -18.24 -14.67
CA MET A 16 47.94 -17.04 -15.19
C MET A 16 46.82 -17.38 -16.16
N VAL A 17 47.01 -18.35 -17.05
CA VAL A 17 45.95 -18.80 -17.97
C VAL A 17 44.76 -19.38 -17.20
N GLY A 18 45.04 -20.13 -16.12
CA GLY A 18 43.98 -20.63 -15.23
C GLY A 18 43.16 -19.49 -14.55
N PHE A 19 43.86 -18.46 -14.05
CA PHE A 19 43.19 -17.29 -13.47
C PHE A 19 42.39 -16.52 -14.49
N LEU A 20 42.91 -16.31 -15.70
CA LEU A 20 42.20 -15.65 -16.80
C LEU A 20 40.94 -16.43 -17.20
N GLY A 21 41.02 -17.76 -17.33
CA GLY A 21 39.89 -18.62 -17.61
C GLY A 21 38.76 -18.47 -16.58
N ASN A 22 39.11 -18.49 -15.29
CA ASN A 22 38.15 -18.26 -14.22
C ASN A 22 37.53 -16.84 -14.27
N GLY A 23 38.35 -15.81 -14.60
CA GLY A 23 37.90 -14.43 -14.75
C GLY A 23 36.88 -14.27 -15.87
N VAL A 24 37.18 -14.85 -17.04
CA VAL A 24 36.28 -14.85 -18.20
C VAL A 24 34.96 -15.57 -17.89
N THR A 25 35.01 -16.75 -17.26
CA THR A 25 33.83 -17.51 -16.88
C THR A 25 32.92 -16.71 -15.92
N ARG A 26 33.51 -16.09 -14.90
CA ARG A 26 32.74 -15.22 -13.98
C ARG A 26 32.14 -14.02 -14.71
N GLY A 27 32.89 -13.42 -15.63
CA GLY A 27 32.39 -12.31 -16.47
C GLY A 27 31.18 -12.72 -17.31
N ILE A 28 31.23 -13.87 -17.96
CA ILE A 28 30.11 -14.40 -18.75
C ILE A 28 28.87 -14.64 -17.90
N ILE A 29 29.04 -15.24 -16.69
CA ILE A 29 27.94 -15.48 -15.76
C ILE A 29 27.32 -14.15 -15.29
N SER A 30 28.15 -13.16 -14.97
CA SER A 30 27.68 -11.83 -14.55
C SER A 30 26.90 -11.14 -15.67
N ILE A 31 27.41 -11.18 -16.90
CA ILE A 31 26.72 -10.61 -18.08
C ILE A 31 25.38 -11.33 -18.31
N ARG A 32 25.32 -12.65 -18.16
CA ARG A 32 24.07 -13.41 -18.31
C ARG A 32 23.04 -12.94 -17.27
N ARG A 33 23.40 -12.83 -15.99
CA ARG A 33 22.49 -12.35 -14.93
C ARG A 33 22.01 -10.93 -15.18
N ILE A 34 22.88 -10.03 -15.62
CA ILE A 34 22.51 -8.66 -15.99
C ILE A 34 21.50 -8.68 -17.15
N LYS A 35 21.79 -9.49 -18.19
CA LYS A 35 20.87 -9.61 -19.34
C LYS A 35 19.50 -10.20 -18.94
N GLU A 36 19.45 -11.17 -18.06
CA GLU A 36 18.19 -11.73 -17.53
C GLU A 36 17.34 -10.65 -16.88
N VAL A 37 17.96 -9.81 -16.02
CA VAL A 37 17.25 -8.69 -15.37
C VAL A 37 16.79 -7.63 -16.38
N LEU A 38 17.66 -7.24 -17.31
CA LEU A 38 17.34 -6.22 -18.33
C LEU A 38 16.32 -6.70 -19.38
N ALA A 39 16.21 -8.03 -19.59
CA ALA A 39 15.25 -8.62 -20.50
C ALA A 39 13.91 -8.93 -19.85
N THR A 40 13.78 -8.70 -18.53
CA THR A 40 12.52 -8.91 -17.82
C THR A 40 11.54 -7.79 -18.20
N GLU A 41 10.45 -8.14 -18.86
CA GLU A 41 9.38 -7.21 -19.17
C GLU A 41 8.45 -7.06 -17.95
N PRO A 42 7.90 -5.86 -17.70
CA PRO A 42 6.90 -5.66 -16.65
C PRO A 42 5.67 -6.55 -16.92
N ALA A 43 5.17 -7.21 -15.89
CA ALA A 43 3.96 -8.04 -15.97
C ALA A 43 2.69 -7.21 -16.28
N MET A 44 2.72 -5.91 -15.95
CA MET A 44 1.61 -4.98 -16.20
C MET A 44 2.06 -3.84 -17.09
N THR A 45 1.18 -3.45 -18.01
CA THR A 45 1.35 -2.27 -18.86
C THR A 45 0.22 -1.28 -18.58
N PHE A 46 0.51 0.00 -18.73
CA PHE A 46 -0.45 1.08 -18.58
C PHE A 46 -0.62 1.79 -19.92
N PRO A 47 -1.86 2.17 -20.28
CA PRO A 47 -2.08 3.01 -21.45
C PRO A 47 -1.34 4.35 -21.32
N ASP A 48 -0.80 4.84 -22.44
CA ASP A 48 -0.26 6.20 -22.55
C ASP A 48 -1.42 7.15 -22.91
N SER A 49 -2.14 7.59 -21.88
CA SER A 49 -3.28 8.50 -22.00
C SER A 49 -3.14 9.64 -21.00
N PRO A 50 -3.73 10.81 -21.27
CA PRO A 50 -3.73 11.94 -20.33
C PRO A 50 -4.31 11.54 -18.97
N ASP A 51 -3.79 12.18 -17.92
CA ASP A 51 -4.29 11.96 -16.57
C ASP A 51 -5.65 12.60 -16.39
N GLU A 52 -6.61 11.83 -15.91
CA GLU A 52 -7.99 12.22 -15.72
C GLU A 52 -8.36 12.28 -14.23
N GLU A 53 -9.39 13.04 -13.92
CA GLU A 53 -10.06 13.00 -12.63
C GLU A 53 -11.28 12.09 -12.74
N LEU A 54 -11.42 11.15 -11.80
CA LEU A 54 -12.48 10.16 -11.81
C LEU A 54 -13.41 10.39 -10.62
N GLU A 55 -14.66 9.97 -10.75
CA GLU A 55 -15.53 9.86 -9.59
C GLU A 55 -14.99 8.76 -8.64
N GLY A 56 -15.20 8.94 -7.34
CA GLY A 56 -14.73 8.01 -6.31
C GLY A 56 -15.57 6.73 -6.17
N SER A 57 -16.42 6.38 -7.16
CA SER A 57 -17.11 5.09 -7.16
C SER A 57 -16.14 3.94 -7.42
N LEU A 58 -16.38 2.79 -6.79
CA LEU A 58 -15.57 1.59 -6.93
C LEU A 58 -16.46 0.37 -7.13
N SER A 59 -16.17 -0.47 -8.10
CA SER A 59 -16.82 -1.77 -8.23
C SER A 59 -15.81 -2.90 -8.46
N PHE A 60 -16.09 -4.04 -7.84
CA PHE A 60 -15.49 -5.33 -8.10
C PHE A 60 -16.53 -6.22 -8.74
N GLU A 61 -16.22 -6.80 -9.89
CA GLU A 61 -17.14 -7.64 -10.65
C GLU A 61 -16.50 -9.02 -10.88
N HIS A 62 -16.95 -10.04 -10.14
CA HIS A 62 -16.49 -11.42 -10.21
C HIS A 62 -14.96 -11.57 -10.14
N VAL A 63 -14.32 -10.83 -9.25
CA VAL A 63 -12.85 -10.76 -9.16
C VAL A 63 -12.28 -12.01 -8.49
N THR A 64 -11.42 -12.72 -9.25
CA THR A 64 -10.59 -13.82 -8.75
C THR A 64 -9.12 -13.46 -8.92
N PHE A 65 -8.33 -13.61 -7.85
CA PHE A 65 -6.92 -13.22 -7.84
C PHE A 65 -6.04 -14.23 -7.10
N SER A 66 -4.91 -14.59 -7.73
CA SER A 66 -3.80 -15.35 -7.15
C SER A 66 -2.49 -14.56 -7.28
N TYR A 67 -1.62 -14.65 -6.27
CA TYR A 67 -0.26 -14.13 -6.43
C TYR A 67 0.56 -15.01 -7.41
N PRO A 68 1.58 -14.45 -8.08
CA PRO A 68 2.47 -15.25 -8.90
C PRO A 68 3.05 -16.42 -8.10
N ASN A 69 2.97 -17.63 -8.66
CA ASN A 69 3.42 -18.91 -8.10
C ASN A 69 2.54 -19.48 -6.95
N ASP A 70 1.38 -18.91 -6.67
CA ASP A 70 0.41 -19.54 -5.77
C ASP A 70 -0.59 -20.37 -6.58
N ASP A 71 -0.80 -21.63 -6.17
CA ASP A 71 -1.71 -22.57 -6.83
C ASP A 71 -3.18 -22.28 -6.51
N GLU A 72 -3.45 -21.66 -5.35
CA GLU A 72 -4.80 -21.32 -4.91
C GLU A 72 -5.08 -19.83 -4.99
N PRO A 73 -6.29 -19.42 -5.43
CA PRO A 73 -6.67 -18.02 -5.45
C PRO A 73 -6.83 -17.45 -4.02
N MET A 74 -6.19 -16.30 -3.80
CA MET A 74 -6.30 -15.53 -2.56
C MET A 74 -7.64 -14.81 -2.45
N LEU A 75 -8.23 -14.37 -3.59
CA LEU A 75 -9.59 -13.85 -3.69
C LEU A 75 -10.38 -14.68 -4.69
N LYS A 76 -11.63 -15.01 -4.35
CA LYS A 76 -12.47 -15.96 -5.06
C LYS A 76 -13.84 -15.34 -5.32
N ASP A 77 -14.12 -14.94 -6.57
CA ASP A 77 -15.41 -14.42 -7.02
C ASP A 77 -15.94 -13.26 -6.16
N ILE A 78 -15.11 -12.23 -5.97
CA ILE A 78 -15.47 -11.05 -5.17
C ILE A 78 -16.28 -10.08 -6.02
N SER A 79 -17.49 -9.72 -5.54
CA SER A 79 -18.36 -8.74 -6.18
C SER A 79 -18.97 -7.80 -5.13
N PHE A 80 -18.78 -6.49 -5.32
CA PHE A 80 -19.43 -5.43 -4.52
C PHE A 80 -19.31 -4.09 -5.24
N GLU A 81 -20.13 -3.12 -4.81
CA GLU A 81 -20.13 -1.75 -5.30
C GLU A 81 -20.08 -0.75 -4.15
N VAL A 82 -19.44 0.38 -4.41
CA VAL A 82 -19.23 1.49 -3.49
C VAL A 82 -19.58 2.80 -4.20
N GLU A 83 -20.45 3.58 -3.59
CA GLU A 83 -20.82 4.92 -4.07
C GLU A 83 -19.73 5.94 -3.72
N PRO A 84 -19.61 7.04 -4.50
CA PRO A 84 -18.67 8.12 -4.18
C PRO A 84 -18.90 8.68 -2.78
N GLY A 85 -17.82 8.86 -2.02
CA GLY A 85 -17.86 9.45 -0.68
C GLY A 85 -18.27 8.51 0.44
N GLN A 86 -18.59 7.23 0.16
CA GLN A 86 -18.90 6.25 1.18
C GLN A 86 -17.65 5.82 1.97
N MET A 87 -17.87 5.52 3.24
CA MET A 87 -16.89 4.84 4.09
C MET A 87 -17.16 3.34 4.11
N ILE A 88 -16.19 2.55 3.70
CA ILE A 88 -16.27 1.09 3.64
C ILE A 88 -15.33 0.47 4.66
N GLY A 89 -15.85 -0.36 5.55
CA GLY A 89 -15.06 -1.21 6.42
C GLY A 89 -14.78 -2.57 5.75
N VAL A 90 -13.56 -3.08 5.85
CA VAL A 90 -13.22 -4.44 5.42
C VAL A 90 -12.69 -5.21 6.62
N VAL A 91 -13.38 -6.25 7.02
CA VAL A 91 -13.06 -7.08 8.19
C VAL A 91 -12.97 -8.56 7.82
N GLY A 92 -12.32 -9.34 8.69
CA GLY A 92 -12.14 -10.78 8.51
C GLY A 92 -10.88 -11.28 9.22
N ALA A 93 -10.70 -12.58 9.30
CA ALA A 93 -9.54 -13.19 9.92
C ALA A 93 -8.22 -12.79 9.21
N THR A 94 -7.09 -12.99 9.91
CA THR A 94 -5.77 -12.84 9.28
C THR A 94 -5.65 -13.85 8.14
N GLY A 95 -5.17 -13.40 6.97
CA GLY A 95 -5.10 -14.24 5.77
C GLY A 95 -6.39 -14.33 4.95
N ALA A 96 -7.49 -13.66 5.36
CA ALA A 96 -8.75 -13.69 4.60
C ALA A 96 -8.73 -12.96 3.24
N GLY A 97 -7.62 -12.28 2.88
CA GLY A 97 -7.49 -11.57 1.61
C GLY A 97 -7.71 -10.05 1.67
N LYS A 98 -7.89 -9.45 2.87
CA LYS A 98 -8.19 -8.03 3.03
C LYS A 98 -7.16 -7.09 2.40
N SER A 99 -5.88 -7.26 2.72
CA SER A 99 -4.80 -6.43 2.14
C SER A 99 -4.61 -6.72 0.64
N THR A 100 -4.90 -7.94 0.18
CA THR A 100 -4.89 -8.28 -1.24
C THR A 100 -5.98 -7.50 -1.99
N LEU A 101 -7.20 -7.46 -1.45
CA LEU A 101 -8.29 -6.65 -1.99
C LEU A 101 -7.88 -5.17 -2.09
N ALA A 102 -7.27 -4.62 -1.02
CA ALA A 102 -6.77 -3.24 -1.00
C ALA A 102 -5.72 -2.96 -2.07
N GLN A 103 -4.85 -3.92 -2.38
CA GLN A 103 -3.78 -3.78 -3.36
C GLN A 103 -4.25 -3.84 -4.81
N LEU A 104 -5.41 -4.43 -5.08
CA LEU A 104 -6.01 -4.43 -6.42
C LEU A 104 -6.57 -3.06 -6.80
N ILE A 105 -7.02 -2.25 -5.85
CA ILE A 105 -7.65 -0.95 -6.12
C ILE A 105 -6.67 0.07 -6.72
N PRO A 106 -5.44 0.27 -6.20
CA PRO A 106 -4.44 1.11 -6.86
C PRO A 106 -3.76 0.40 -8.06
N ARG A 107 -4.25 -0.78 -8.46
CA ARG A 107 -3.72 -1.61 -9.52
C ARG A 107 -2.23 -1.94 -9.30
N LEU A 108 -1.89 -2.45 -8.10
CA LEU A 108 -0.57 -3.06 -7.86
C LEU A 108 -0.46 -4.45 -8.50
N PHE A 109 -1.60 -5.06 -8.79
CA PHE A 109 -1.77 -6.33 -9.50
C PHE A 109 -3.03 -6.26 -10.36
N ASP A 110 -3.08 -7.04 -11.44
CA ASP A 110 -4.29 -7.27 -12.23
C ASP A 110 -4.92 -8.61 -11.82
N PRO A 111 -6.25 -8.69 -11.65
CA PRO A 111 -6.94 -9.95 -11.37
C PRO A 111 -6.90 -10.87 -12.59
N GLN A 112 -6.90 -12.20 -12.36
CA GLN A 112 -6.96 -13.20 -13.43
C GLN A 112 -8.36 -13.29 -14.03
N GLU A 113 -9.41 -13.10 -13.22
CA GLU A 113 -10.79 -13.09 -13.67
C GLU A 113 -11.52 -11.87 -13.11
N GLY A 114 -12.53 -11.42 -13.84
CA GLY A 114 -13.33 -10.29 -13.46
C GLY A 114 -12.69 -8.94 -13.75
N SER A 115 -13.24 -7.89 -13.15
CA SER A 115 -12.77 -6.51 -13.33
C SER A 115 -12.91 -5.69 -12.06
N VAL A 116 -11.98 -4.75 -11.87
CA VAL A 116 -12.06 -3.68 -10.87
C VAL A 116 -12.22 -2.37 -11.61
N LYS A 117 -13.22 -1.57 -11.22
CA LYS A 117 -13.53 -0.31 -11.91
C LYS A 117 -13.56 0.85 -10.92
N ILE A 118 -13.11 2.01 -11.37
CA ILE A 118 -13.22 3.30 -10.67
C ILE A 118 -13.90 4.30 -11.60
N GLY A 119 -14.93 5.02 -11.12
CA GLY A 119 -15.71 5.90 -11.97
C GLY A 119 -16.36 5.17 -13.15
N GLY A 120 -16.73 3.89 -12.98
CA GLY A 120 -17.29 3.05 -14.03
C GLY A 120 -16.27 2.54 -15.07
N ARG A 121 -14.98 2.87 -14.97
CA ARG A 121 -13.92 2.48 -15.92
C ARG A 121 -13.03 1.39 -15.33
N ASP A 122 -12.71 0.38 -16.13
CA ASP A 122 -11.78 -0.69 -15.75
C ASP A 122 -10.37 -0.11 -15.49
N LEU A 123 -9.74 -0.54 -14.41
CA LEU A 123 -8.40 -0.08 -14.04
C LEU A 123 -7.35 -0.34 -15.14
N ARG A 124 -7.55 -1.39 -15.95
CA ARG A 124 -6.67 -1.75 -17.06
C ARG A 124 -6.68 -0.72 -18.20
N GLU A 125 -7.71 0.12 -18.27
CA GLU A 125 -7.87 1.17 -19.27
C GLU A 125 -7.32 2.54 -18.82
N LEU A 126 -6.88 2.64 -17.56
CA LEU A 126 -6.43 3.89 -16.95
C LEU A 126 -4.92 4.04 -17.02
N SER A 127 -4.45 5.29 -17.27
CA SER A 127 -3.03 5.62 -17.17
C SER A 127 -2.53 5.48 -15.73
N GLN A 128 -1.24 5.25 -15.56
CA GLN A 128 -0.62 5.22 -14.24
C GLN A 128 -0.78 6.56 -13.50
N GLY A 129 -0.74 7.68 -14.23
CA GLY A 129 -0.93 9.00 -13.67
C GLY A 129 -2.36 9.22 -13.18
N THR A 130 -3.37 8.77 -13.95
CA THR A 130 -4.78 8.77 -13.52
C THR A 130 -4.95 8.01 -12.21
N LEU A 131 -4.42 6.79 -12.09
CA LEU A 131 -4.52 6.00 -10.87
C LEU A 131 -3.85 6.71 -9.68
N ARG A 132 -2.63 7.20 -9.84
CA ARG A 132 -1.89 7.93 -8.78
C ARG A 132 -2.56 9.23 -8.34
N LYS A 133 -3.27 9.89 -9.25
CA LYS A 133 -4.02 11.12 -8.94
C LYS A 133 -5.25 10.82 -8.10
N ASN A 134 -5.97 9.74 -8.41
CA ASN A 134 -7.29 9.46 -7.85
C ASN A 134 -7.25 8.50 -6.64
N VAL A 135 -6.24 7.64 -6.51
CA VAL A 135 -6.18 6.59 -5.49
C VAL A 135 -4.94 6.75 -4.63
N SER A 136 -5.13 6.77 -3.32
CA SER A 136 -4.04 6.71 -2.34
C SER A 136 -4.22 5.50 -1.43
N ILE A 137 -3.11 4.84 -1.12
CA ILE A 137 -3.06 3.74 -0.16
C ILE A 137 -2.08 4.03 0.96
N VAL A 138 -2.54 3.88 2.20
CA VAL A 138 -1.72 3.94 3.41
C VAL A 138 -1.58 2.52 3.93
N LEU A 139 -0.37 1.97 3.83
CA LEU A 139 -0.08 0.60 4.19
C LEU A 139 0.04 0.42 5.71
N GLN A 140 -0.19 -0.79 6.18
CA GLN A 140 -0.06 -1.21 7.58
C GLN A 140 1.30 -0.82 8.17
N ARG A 141 2.39 -1.08 7.43
CA ARG A 141 3.74 -0.70 7.84
C ARG A 141 4.11 0.68 7.34
N ALA A 142 4.15 1.65 8.23
CA ALA A 142 4.58 3.00 7.91
C ALA A 142 6.10 3.04 7.65
N ILE A 143 6.47 3.35 6.42
CA ILE A 143 7.87 3.53 5.99
C ILE A 143 8.07 5.01 5.65
N LEU A 144 9.05 5.63 6.32
CA LEU A 144 9.51 6.97 5.98
C LEU A 144 10.84 6.89 5.24
N PHE A 145 11.03 7.79 4.28
CA PHE A 145 12.25 7.92 3.50
C PHE A 145 13.17 8.95 4.14
N SER A 146 14.48 8.73 4.02
CA SER A 146 15.48 9.72 4.45
C SER A 146 15.33 11.02 3.66
N GLY A 147 15.52 12.14 4.30
CA GLY A 147 15.33 13.48 3.75
C GLY A 147 14.65 14.37 4.77
N THR A 148 13.65 15.15 4.37
CA THR A 148 12.86 15.99 5.27
C THR A 148 11.43 15.48 5.44
N ILE A 149 10.67 16.05 6.39
CA ILE A 149 9.23 15.82 6.51
C ILE A 149 8.54 16.24 5.21
N ALA A 150 8.88 17.42 4.66
CA ALA A 150 8.35 17.90 3.38
C ALA A 150 8.61 16.92 2.23
N ASP A 151 9.82 16.36 2.12
CA ASP A 151 10.16 15.37 1.09
C ASP A 151 9.28 14.12 1.22
N ASN A 152 9.02 13.67 2.43
CA ASN A 152 8.14 12.54 2.68
C ASN A 152 6.68 12.83 2.25
N LEU A 153 6.15 14.01 2.52
CA LEU A 153 4.81 14.40 2.09
C LEU A 153 4.73 14.57 0.57
N ARG A 154 5.79 15.08 -0.06
CA ARG A 154 5.89 15.21 -1.51
C ARG A 154 5.93 13.88 -2.26
N GLN A 155 6.18 12.75 -1.59
CA GLN A 155 5.95 11.44 -2.21
C GLN A 155 4.47 11.19 -2.56
N GLY A 156 3.54 11.79 -1.83
CA GLY A 156 2.10 11.72 -2.15
C GLY A 156 1.69 12.73 -3.24
N LYS A 157 2.33 13.90 -3.29
CA LYS A 157 2.12 14.95 -4.29
C LYS A 157 3.41 15.73 -4.51
N LEU A 158 4.06 15.52 -5.66
CA LEU A 158 5.41 16.04 -5.95
C LEU A 158 5.54 17.56 -5.71
N ASN A 159 4.54 18.32 -6.14
CA ASN A 159 4.51 19.79 -6.03
C ASN A 159 3.60 20.26 -4.87
N ALA A 160 3.51 19.48 -3.78
CA ALA A 160 2.73 19.88 -2.62
C ALA A 160 3.23 21.21 -2.05
N SER A 161 2.33 22.18 -1.97
CA SER A 161 2.57 23.48 -1.34
C SER A 161 2.56 23.37 0.18
N LEU A 162 3.14 24.33 0.87
CA LEU A 162 3.15 24.36 2.34
C LEU A 162 1.72 24.29 2.94
N PRO A 163 0.72 25.08 2.45
CA PRO A 163 -0.66 24.94 2.95
C PRO A 163 -1.26 23.55 2.77
N GLU A 164 -0.95 22.84 1.68
CA GLU A 164 -1.42 21.47 1.45
C GLU A 164 -0.76 20.50 2.42
N MET A 165 0.54 20.65 2.67
CA MET A 165 1.26 19.84 3.66
C MET A 165 0.75 20.10 5.09
N GLU A 166 0.48 21.36 5.45
CA GLU A 166 -0.11 21.73 6.74
C GLU A 166 -1.52 21.13 6.92
N ARG A 167 -2.35 21.17 5.86
CA ARG A 167 -3.68 20.54 5.86
C ARG A 167 -3.54 19.02 6.06
N ALA A 168 -2.68 18.36 5.32
CA ALA A 168 -2.45 16.94 5.42
C ALA A 168 -1.93 16.53 6.82
N ALA A 169 -0.99 17.30 7.37
CA ALA A 169 -0.49 17.10 8.72
C ALA A 169 -1.59 17.28 9.80
N ARG A 170 -2.50 18.24 9.60
CA ARG A 170 -3.65 18.47 10.49
C ARG A 170 -4.61 17.29 10.48
N ILE A 171 -4.98 16.79 9.27
CA ILE A 171 -5.85 15.62 9.10
C ILE A 171 -5.26 14.40 9.82
N ALA A 172 -3.98 14.16 9.61
CA ALA A 172 -3.27 13.03 10.20
C ALA A 172 -2.87 13.22 11.68
N GLN A 173 -3.28 14.32 12.32
CA GLN A 173 -2.88 14.69 13.69
C GLN A 173 -1.35 14.77 13.87
N ALA A 174 -0.62 15.05 12.78
CA ALA A 174 0.84 15.16 12.78
C ALA A 174 1.33 16.57 13.13
N SER A 175 0.49 17.60 12.99
CA SER A 175 0.85 19.00 13.24
C SER A 175 1.41 19.23 14.67
N GLU A 176 0.90 18.48 15.65
CA GLU A 176 1.32 18.61 17.05
C GLU A 176 2.82 18.37 17.23
N PHE A 177 3.36 17.29 16.67
CA PHE A 177 4.77 16.99 16.83
C PHE A 177 5.66 17.74 15.82
N ILE A 178 5.15 17.99 14.58
CA ILE A 178 5.88 18.75 13.56
C ILE A 178 6.15 20.18 14.04
N SER A 179 5.16 20.83 14.65
CA SER A 179 5.31 22.21 15.16
C SER A 179 6.28 22.34 16.35
N ARG A 180 6.61 21.23 17.02
CA ARG A 180 7.59 21.19 18.12
C ARG A 180 9.03 20.97 17.62
N MET A 181 9.19 20.59 16.34
CA MET A 181 10.51 20.41 15.76
C MET A 181 11.08 21.76 15.33
N GLU A 182 12.39 21.94 15.49
CA GLU A 182 13.07 23.22 15.30
C GLU A 182 12.91 23.74 13.85
N GLU A 183 12.99 22.84 12.85
CA GLU A 183 12.88 23.17 11.42
C GLU A 183 11.50 22.81 10.84
N SER A 184 10.50 22.43 11.67
CA SER A 184 9.14 22.10 11.25
C SER A 184 9.15 21.09 10.08
N PHE A 185 8.59 21.45 8.90
CA PHE A 185 8.53 20.57 7.72
C PHE A 185 9.90 20.29 7.09
N ASP A 186 10.92 21.10 7.33
CA ASP A 186 12.29 20.91 6.85
C ASP A 186 13.12 20.03 7.81
N SER A 187 12.54 19.62 8.95
CA SER A 187 13.18 18.73 9.91
C SER A 187 13.56 17.40 9.29
N ALA A 188 14.77 16.92 9.64
CA ALA A 188 15.35 15.72 9.08
C ALA A 188 14.58 14.44 9.47
N VAL A 189 14.40 13.57 8.51
CA VAL A 189 13.94 12.19 8.66
C VAL A 189 15.13 11.27 8.39
N GLU A 190 15.57 10.55 9.42
CA GLU A 190 16.65 9.59 9.30
C GLU A 190 16.22 8.32 8.54
N GLU A 191 17.19 7.43 8.29
CA GLU A 191 16.92 6.17 7.58
C GLU A 191 15.76 5.41 8.23
N ARG A 192 14.73 5.09 7.41
CA ARG A 192 13.47 4.45 7.84
C ARG A 192 12.74 5.18 8.97
N GLY A 193 13.00 6.47 9.13
CA GLY A 193 12.41 7.29 10.19
C GLY A 193 12.82 6.85 11.59
N SER A 194 14.08 6.42 11.81
CA SER A 194 14.57 5.92 13.10
C SER A 194 14.40 6.93 14.26
N ASN A 195 14.39 8.21 13.93
CA ASN A 195 14.15 9.31 14.86
C ASN A 195 12.66 9.60 15.17
N PHE A 196 11.72 8.80 14.62
CA PHE A 196 10.27 8.94 14.88
C PHE A 196 9.72 7.73 15.62
N SER A 197 8.76 7.95 16.52
CA SER A 197 8.00 6.88 17.15
C SER A 197 7.08 6.15 16.14
N GLY A 198 6.61 4.95 16.46
CA GLY A 198 5.69 4.20 15.59
C GLY A 198 4.43 4.99 15.23
N GLY A 199 3.78 5.61 16.21
CA GLY A 199 2.60 6.45 15.99
C GLY A 199 2.89 7.72 15.17
N GLN A 200 4.08 8.32 15.30
CA GLN A 200 4.48 9.45 14.46
C GLN A 200 4.70 9.03 13.01
N LYS A 201 5.37 7.89 12.78
CA LYS A 201 5.53 7.32 11.43
C LYS A 201 4.18 7.05 10.78
N GLN A 202 3.24 6.50 11.54
CA GLN A 202 1.90 6.19 11.06
C GLN A 202 1.15 7.46 10.66
N ARG A 203 1.14 8.49 11.53
CA ARG A 203 0.55 9.79 11.23
C ARG A 203 1.20 10.46 10.01
N MET A 204 2.51 10.37 9.85
CA MET A 204 3.21 10.84 8.65
C MET A 204 2.80 10.08 7.39
N SER A 205 2.61 8.76 7.50
CA SER A 205 2.14 7.93 6.38
C SER A 205 0.72 8.29 5.97
N ILE A 206 -0.18 8.55 6.94
CA ILE A 206 -1.53 9.03 6.66
C ILE A 206 -1.48 10.43 6.02
N ALA A 207 -0.67 11.37 6.55
CA ALA A 207 -0.50 12.69 5.95
C ALA A 207 -0.06 12.62 4.49
N ARG A 208 0.91 11.74 4.18
CA ARG A 208 1.35 11.47 2.80
C ARG A 208 0.22 10.93 1.93
N GLY A 209 -0.65 10.06 2.46
CA GLY A 209 -1.80 9.51 1.75
C GLY A 209 -2.86 10.56 1.39
N VAL A 210 -3.05 11.56 2.25
CA VAL A 210 -4.12 12.56 2.07
C VAL A 210 -3.66 13.87 1.41
N VAL A 211 -2.35 14.10 1.26
CA VAL A 211 -1.81 15.38 0.73
C VAL A 211 -2.27 15.67 -0.70
N ASN A 212 -2.48 14.64 -1.51
CA ASN A 212 -2.95 14.77 -2.90
C ASN A 212 -4.47 14.93 -3.01
N ASN A 213 -5.22 14.87 -1.91
CA ASN A 213 -6.69 14.91 -1.89
C ASN A 213 -7.31 13.85 -2.84
N PRO A 214 -7.04 12.56 -2.62
CA PRO A 214 -7.46 11.50 -3.52
C PRO A 214 -8.99 11.32 -3.52
N ASN A 215 -9.55 10.80 -4.62
CA ASN A 215 -10.96 10.45 -4.69
C ASN A 215 -11.28 9.12 -3.99
N ILE A 216 -10.27 8.24 -3.87
CA ILE A 216 -10.33 7.00 -3.09
C ILE A 216 -9.12 6.93 -2.16
N LEU A 217 -9.37 6.83 -0.86
CA LEU A 217 -8.35 6.66 0.17
C LEU A 217 -8.47 5.26 0.79
N ILE A 218 -7.39 4.50 0.77
CA ILE A 218 -7.33 3.17 1.37
C ILE A 218 -6.43 3.23 2.61
N LEU A 219 -6.95 2.78 3.73
CA LEU A 219 -6.26 2.70 5.02
C LEU A 219 -6.13 1.21 5.40
N ASP A 220 -4.99 0.60 5.08
CA ASP A 220 -4.75 -0.83 5.40
C ASP A 220 -4.15 -0.95 6.80
N ASP A 221 -5.00 -1.21 7.79
CA ASP A 221 -4.67 -1.34 9.23
C ASP A 221 -3.76 -0.21 9.75
N SER A 222 -3.91 0.95 9.11
CA SER A 222 -2.98 2.07 9.25
C SER A 222 -3.17 2.90 10.51
N THR A 223 -4.17 2.58 11.35
CA THR A 223 -4.41 3.23 12.64
C THR A 223 -4.01 2.34 13.83
N SER A 224 -3.63 1.09 13.59
CA SER A 224 -3.35 0.10 14.65
C SER A 224 -2.20 0.48 15.59
N ALA A 225 -1.25 1.32 15.14
CA ALA A 225 -0.14 1.83 15.95
C ALA A 225 -0.48 3.14 16.69
N LEU A 226 -1.68 3.67 16.52
CA LEU A 226 -2.17 4.85 17.21
C LEU A 226 -2.85 4.46 18.54
N ASP A 227 -2.77 5.35 19.52
CA ASP A 227 -3.63 5.24 20.69
C ASP A 227 -5.09 5.58 20.32
N ALA A 228 -6.04 5.09 21.09
CA ALA A 228 -7.48 5.22 20.80
C ALA A 228 -7.94 6.69 20.62
N LYS A 229 -7.32 7.64 21.34
CA LYS A 229 -7.64 9.07 21.22
C LYS A 229 -7.15 9.60 19.87
N SER A 230 -5.92 9.30 19.50
CA SER A 230 -5.33 9.73 18.21
C SER A 230 -6.07 9.08 17.03
N GLU A 231 -6.43 7.79 17.12
CA GLU A 231 -7.22 7.11 16.09
C GLU A 231 -8.56 7.81 15.87
N LYS A 232 -9.30 8.09 16.96
CA LYS A 232 -10.59 8.79 16.88
C LYS A 232 -10.45 10.17 16.23
N LEU A 233 -9.45 10.97 16.64
CA LEU A 233 -9.23 12.29 16.08
C LEU A 233 -8.86 12.26 14.59
N VAL A 234 -8.08 11.27 14.17
CA VAL A 234 -7.77 11.07 12.74
C VAL A 234 -9.03 10.71 11.96
N GLN A 235 -9.87 9.79 12.47
CA GLN A 235 -11.12 9.42 11.80
C GLN A 235 -12.09 10.61 11.70
N GLU A 236 -12.26 11.38 12.78
CA GLU A 236 -13.09 12.61 12.77
C GLU A 236 -12.56 13.63 11.76
N ALA A 237 -11.24 13.82 11.67
CA ALA A 237 -10.62 14.74 10.73
C ALA A 237 -10.78 14.26 9.27
N LEU A 238 -10.61 12.97 9.00
CA LEU A 238 -10.84 12.38 7.68
C LEU A 238 -12.28 12.63 7.23
N ASN A 239 -13.27 12.31 8.07
CA ASN A 239 -14.68 12.50 7.76
C ASN A 239 -15.05 13.98 7.49
N LYS A 240 -14.43 14.91 8.22
CA LYS A 240 -14.70 16.34 8.10
C LYS A 240 -14.01 16.99 6.90
N GLU A 241 -12.74 16.65 6.68
CA GLU A 241 -11.86 17.37 5.75
C GLU A 241 -11.78 16.71 4.36
N LEU A 242 -12.20 15.44 4.24
CA LEU A 242 -12.21 14.67 3.00
C LEU A 242 -13.65 14.34 2.55
N GLN A 243 -14.55 15.31 2.66
CA GLN A 243 -15.93 15.13 2.17
C GLN A 243 -15.91 14.83 0.66
N GLY A 244 -16.59 13.76 0.25
CA GLY A 244 -16.60 13.27 -1.13
C GLY A 244 -15.49 12.29 -1.48
N THR A 245 -14.49 12.09 -0.62
CA THR A 245 -13.51 11.00 -0.78
C THR A 245 -14.10 9.67 -0.31
N THR A 246 -14.10 8.68 -1.18
CA THR A 246 -14.43 7.30 -0.79
C THR A 246 -13.30 6.73 0.08
N THR A 247 -13.63 6.29 1.29
CA THR A 247 -12.63 5.80 2.23
C THR A 247 -12.81 4.30 2.48
N ILE A 248 -11.78 3.52 2.26
CA ILE A 248 -11.76 2.07 2.50
C ILE A 248 -10.84 1.79 3.68
N ILE A 249 -11.42 1.31 4.78
CA ILE A 249 -10.71 1.01 6.02
C ILE A 249 -10.61 -0.50 6.18
N ILE A 250 -9.41 -1.03 6.06
CA ILE A 250 -9.12 -2.41 6.45
C ILE A 250 -8.76 -2.39 7.93
N ALA A 251 -9.53 -3.07 8.72
CA ALA A 251 -9.35 -3.10 10.17
C ALA A 251 -9.31 -4.52 10.71
N GLN A 252 -8.45 -4.73 11.70
CA GLN A 252 -8.48 -5.94 12.54
C GLN A 252 -9.51 -5.79 13.65
N LYS A 253 -9.75 -4.55 14.11
CA LYS A 253 -10.74 -4.24 15.13
C LYS A 253 -12.05 -3.76 14.50
N ILE A 254 -13.15 -4.35 14.89
CA ILE A 254 -14.49 -3.93 14.43
C ILE A 254 -14.79 -2.50 14.90
N SER A 255 -14.30 -2.10 16.09
CA SER A 255 -14.49 -0.74 16.62
C SER A 255 -14.05 0.36 15.67
N SER A 256 -13.06 0.11 14.83
CA SER A 256 -12.56 1.08 13.82
C SER A 256 -13.51 1.25 12.62
N VAL A 257 -14.48 0.35 12.41
CA VAL A 257 -15.37 0.33 11.25
C VAL A 257 -16.87 0.29 11.58
N VAL A 258 -17.25 0.35 12.86
CA VAL A 258 -18.67 0.30 13.28
C VAL A 258 -19.52 1.42 12.71
N HIS A 259 -18.90 2.55 12.34
CA HIS A 259 -19.56 3.72 11.76
C HIS A 259 -19.45 3.78 10.23
N ALA A 260 -18.90 2.74 9.60
CA ALA A 260 -18.83 2.67 8.14
C ALA A 260 -20.24 2.53 7.53
N ASP A 261 -20.44 3.14 6.37
CA ASP A 261 -21.71 3.07 5.63
C ASP A 261 -21.99 1.63 5.17
N LYS A 262 -20.93 0.89 4.87
CA LYS A 262 -20.99 -0.53 4.50
C LYS A 262 -19.75 -1.25 5.04
N ILE A 263 -19.93 -2.45 5.54
CA ILE A 263 -18.85 -3.33 5.98
C ILE A 263 -18.85 -4.57 5.10
N LEU A 264 -17.69 -4.93 4.60
CA LEU A 264 -17.43 -6.16 3.84
C LEU A 264 -16.77 -7.17 4.76
N VAL A 265 -17.37 -8.35 4.88
CA VAL A 265 -16.84 -9.45 5.71
C VAL A 265 -16.19 -10.47 4.79
N LEU A 266 -14.85 -10.59 4.89
CA LEU A 266 -14.05 -11.53 4.13
C LEU A 266 -13.69 -12.76 4.97
N ASP A 267 -13.86 -13.94 4.40
CA ASP A 267 -13.37 -15.20 4.96
C ASP A 267 -12.85 -16.10 3.84
N GLN A 268 -11.66 -16.66 4.03
CA GLN A 268 -10.97 -17.57 3.08
C GLN A 268 -11.02 -17.09 1.61
N GLY A 269 -10.82 -15.79 1.41
CA GLY A 269 -10.81 -15.17 0.08
C GLY A 269 -12.20 -14.94 -0.53
N ARG A 270 -13.29 -15.13 0.20
CA ARG A 270 -14.67 -14.91 -0.24
C ARG A 270 -15.33 -13.78 0.52
N LEU A 271 -16.22 -13.06 -0.14
CA LEU A 271 -17.12 -12.11 0.51
C LEU A 271 -18.32 -12.88 1.08
N ILE A 272 -18.35 -13.03 2.41
CA ILE A 272 -19.38 -13.82 3.13
C ILE A 272 -20.48 -12.96 3.74
N GLY A 273 -20.37 -11.65 3.67
CA GLY A 273 -21.38 -10.70 4.12
C GLY A 273 -21.04 -9.28 3.77
N GLN A 274 -22.07 -8.47 3.54
CA GLN A 274 -21.95 -7.03 3.34
C GLN A 274 -23.18 -6.33 3.90
N GLY A 275 -22.99 -5.17 4.50
CA GLY A 275 -24.08 -4.36 5.10
C GLY A 275 -23.56 -3.42 6.17
N THR A 276 -24.46 -2.76 6.88
CA THR A 276 -24.15 -1.95 8.06
C THR A 276 -23.74 -2.81 9.25
N HIS A 277 -23.13 -2.23 10.26
CA HIS A 277 -22.81 -2.93 11.51
C HIS A 277 -24.05 -3.62 12.13
N ALA A 278 -25.17 -2.91 12.21
CA ALA A 278 -26.39 -3.45 12.80
C ALA A 278 -26.95 -4.65 12.01
N GLU A 279 -26.97 -4.57 10.68
CA GLU A 279 -27.41 -5.66 9.81
C GLU A 279 -26.50 -6.88 9.95
N LEU A 280 -25.19 -6.70 9.96
CA LEU A 280 -24.25 -7.81 10.05
C LEU A 280 -24.27 -8.50 11.43
N VAL A 281 -24.44 -7.76 12.53
CA VAL A 281 -24.64 -8.36 13.86
C VAL A 281 -25.91 -9.23 13.90
N ALA A 282 -26.95 -8.81 13.18
CA ALA A 282 -28.20 -9.55 13.14
C ALA A 282 -28.17 -10.79 12.21
N THR A 283 -27.44 -10.72 11.09
CA THR A 283 -27.56 -11.69 9.99
C THR A 283 -26.32 -12.52 9.70
N ASN A 284 -25.11 -12.12 10.19
CA ASN A 284 -23.87 -12.80 9.91
C ASN A 284 -23.22 -13.34 11.18
N ASP A 285 -23.23 -14.66 11.35
CA ASP A 285 -22.74 -15.31 12.56
C ASP A 285 -21.22 -15.11 12.76
N ILE A 286 -20.43 -15.14 11.68
CA ILE A 286 -18.97 -14.94 11.75
C ILE A 286 -18.66 -13.52 12.21
N TYR A 287 -19.36 -12.52 11.63
CA TYR A 287 -19.18 -11.13 12.04
C TYR A 287 -19.54 -10.92 13.52
N ARG A 288 -20.64 -11.50 13.95
CA ARG A 288 -21.10 -11.43 15.36
C ARG A 288 -20.09 -12.07 16.31
N GLU A 289 -19.56 -13.25 15.96
CA GLU A 289 -18.55 -13.93 16.76
C GLU A 289 -17.27 -13.10 16.93
N ILE A 290 -16.79 -12.49 15.83
CA ILE A 290 -15.62 -11.58 15.86
C ILE A 290 -15.92 -10.38 16.76
N TYR A 291 -17.10 -9.78 16.64
CA TYR A 291 -17.51 -8.61 17.43
C TYR A 291 -17.60 -8.92 18.92
N GLU A 292 -18.28 -10.00 19.29
CA GLU A 292 -18.42 -10.43 20.70
C GLU A 292 -17.07 -10.79 21.33
N THR A 293 -16.20 -11.47 20.56
CA THR A 293 -14.85 -11.82 21.03
C THR A 293 -13.98 -10.58 21.28
N GLN A 294 -14.14 -9.55 20.49
CA GLN A 294 -13.38 -8.30 20.67
C GLN A 294 -13.94 -7.46 21.82
N LYS A 295 -15.27 -7.39 21.98
CA LYS A 295 -15.93 -6.68 23.06
C LYS A 295 -15.61 -7.27 24.44
N GLY A 296 -15.58 -8.60 24.57
CA GLY A 296 -15.23 -9.25 25.83
C GLY A 296 -13.74 -9.19 26.23
N LYS A 297 -12.88 -8.56 25.42
CA LYS A 297 -11.47 -8.27 25.75
C LYS A 297 -11.21 -6.82 26.15
N GLU A 298 -12.20 -5.95 25.96
CA GLU A 298 -12.12 -4.52 26.32
C GLU A 298 -12.71 -4.22 27.70
N ASP A 299 -13.46 -5.19 28.31
CA ASP A 299 -13.92 -5.20 29.71
C ASP A 299 -12.87 -5.91 30.61
#